data_ce95c0ee946f6633438a02b8d8766b9b
#
_entry.id   ce95c0ee946f6633438a02b8d8766b9b
#
_cell.length_a   1.000
_cell.length_b   1.000
_cell.length_c   1.000
_cell.angle_alpha   90.00
_cell.angle_beta   90.00
_cell.angle_gamma   90.00
#
_symmetry.space_group_name_H-M   'P 1'
#
loop_
_entity.id
_entity.type
_entity.pdbx_description
1 polymer ?
#
loop_
_entity_poly.entity_id
_entity_poly.type
_entity_poly.pdbx_seq_one_letter_code
_entity_poly.pdbx_strand_id
1 'polypeptide(L)'
;MKRSVLVFALACAVWPAVAQKARVDFDHTCDFSHYRTYRWVGPPELESLNQLMQQRVIGSVEEALASKQLKRVQTGGDLLVGLRMNVQEQPVFTTFTDSTGFGWGAGWGSSISTTTEQLFLQGRLTLDLVDSHRNQLVFQGVSTTAISSRPTRNTRRLAKAVNEIFEKYPPR
;
A
#
# COMPACT_ATOMS: atom_id res chain seq x y z
N MET A 1 -35.14 15.80 47.30
CA MET A 1 -35.01 14.79 46.21
C MET A 1 -34.05 15.36 45.16
N LYS A 2 -32.75 15.05 45.24
CA LYS A 2 -31.73 15.53 44.31
C LYS A 2 -31.43 14.40 43.30
N ARG A 3 -31.79 14.61 42.04
CA ARG A 3 -31.50 13.70 40.93
C ARG A 3 -30.11 14.00 40.40
N SER A 4 -29.15 13.15 40.73
CA SER A 4 -27.80 13.18 40.13
C SER A 4 -27.86 12.52 38.75
N VAL A 5 -27.65 13.30 37.70
CA VAL A 5 -27.48 12.80 36.32
C VAL A 5 -26.02 12.44 36.15
N LEU A 6 -25.74 11.16 36.06
CA LEU A 6 -24.40 10.62 35.77
C LEU A 6 -24.19 10.65 34.25
N VAL A 7 -23.44 11.64 33.76
CA VAL A 7 -23.03 11.70 32.34
C VAL A 7 -21.85 10.78 32.13
N PHE A 8 -22.08 9.64 31.48
CA PHE A 8 -21.04 8.68 31.07
C PHE A 8 -20.43 9.19 29.79
N ALA A 9 -19.29 9.85 29.88
CA ALA A 9 -18.50 10.27 28.70
C ALA A 9 -17.82 9.04 28.10
N LEU A 10 -18.38 8.53 26.99
CA LEU A 10 -17.79 7.47 26.18
C LEU A 10 -16.59 8.03 25.41
N ALA A 11 -15.40 7.88 25.94
CA ALA A 11 -14.16 8.22 25.25
C ALA A 11 -13.92 7.21 24.11
N CYS A 12 -14.31 7.57 22.89
CA CYS A 12 -13.92 6.84 21.68
C CYS A 12 -12.40 6.95 21.50
N ALA A 13 -11.67 5.90 21.85
CA ALA A 13 -10.27 5.77 21.51
C ALA A 13 -10.12 5.63 19.99
N VAL A 14 -9.84 6.73 19.31
CA VAL A 14 -9.48 6.75 17.90
C VAL A 14 -8.06 6.20 17.78
N TRP A 15 -7.92 4.91 17.51
CA TRP A 15 -6.64 4.35 17.16
C TRP A 15 -6.24 4.89 15.78
N PRO A 16 -5.02 5.46 15.63
CA PRO A 16 -4.54 5.85 14.33
C PRO A 16 -4.38 4.59 13.49
N ALA A 17 -5.29 4.36 12.56
CA ALA A 17 -5.07 3.41 11.50
C ALA A 17 -3.88 3.93 10.70
N VAL A 18 -2.75 3.25 10.74
CA VAL A 18 -1.60 3.53 9.88
C VAL A 18 -2.09 3.26 8.46
N ALA A 19 -2.61 4.30 7.85
CA ALA A 19 -3.08 4.26 6.47
C ALA A 19 -1.84 4.09 5.60
N GLN A 20 -1.76 2.96 4.93
CA GLN A 20 -0.79 2.66 3.91
C GLN A 20 -1.05 3.63 2.75
N LYS A 21 -0.23 4.68 2.64
CA LYS A 21 -0.41 5.69 1.59
C LYS A 21 0.40 5.31 0.37
N ALA A 22 -0.27 5.13 -0.77
CA ALA A 22 0.39 5.10 -2.05
C ALA A 22 1.10 6.45 -2.30
N ARG A 23 2.33 6.40 -2.79
CA ARG A 23 3.06 7.55 -3.30
C ARG A 23 2.92 7.57 -4.80
N VAL A 24 2.74 8.77 -5.35
CA VAL A 24 2.60 8.98 -6.79
C VAL A 24 3.55 10.10 -7.18
N ASP A 25 4.22 9.88 -8.29
CA ASP A 25 5.00 10.89 -9.01
C ASP A 25 4.54 10.94 -10.46
N PHE A 26 4.55 12.11 -11.08
CA PHE A 26 4.05 12.30 -12.44
C PHE A 26 4.66 13.51 -13.13
N ASP A 27 4.66 13.49 -14.44
CA ASP A 27 5.10 14.62 -15.28
C ASP A 27 4.06 15.75 -15.25
N HIS A 28 4.41 16.84 -14.56
CA HIS A 28 3.55 18.02 -14.40
C HIS A 28 3.30 18.78 -15.73
N THR A 29 4.07 18.49 -16.77
CA THR A 29 3.92 19.10 -18.09
C THR A 29 3.03 18.26 -19.03
N CYS A 30 2.64 17.07 -18.59
CA CYS A 30 1.88 16.12 -19.37
C CYS A 30 0.36 16.40 -19.28
N ASP A 31 -0.31 16.48 -20.42
CA ASP A 31 -1.77 16.49 -20.48
C ASP A 31 -2.30 15.05 -20.52
N PHE A 32 -2.79 14.58 -19.39
CA PHE A 32 -3.34 13.23 -19.23
C PHE A 32 -4.70 13.05 -19.93
N SER A 33 -5.35 14.13 -20.38
CA SER A 33 -6.67 14.07 -21.01
C SER A 33 -6.67 13.40 -22.39
N HIS A 34 -5.51 13.28 -23.02
CA HIS A 34 -5.35 12.68 -24.34
C HIS A 34 -5.30 11.15 -24.32
N TYR A 35 -4.93 10.54 -23.20
CA TYR A 35 -4.78 9.10 -23.14
C TYR A 35 -6.15 8.40 -23.08
N ARG A 36 -6.33 7.41 -23.98
CA ARG A 36 -7.56 6.62 -24.10
C ARG A 36 -7.29 5.12 -24.08
N THR A 37 -6.08 4.73 -24.50
CA THR A 37 -5.72 3.34 -24.69
C THR A 37 -4.42 3.00 -23.99
N TYR A 38 -4.29 1.73 -23.60
CA TYR A 38 -3.04 1.23 -23.03
C TYR A 38 -2.73 -0.18 -23.49
N ARG A 39 -1.45 -0.56 -23.42
CA ARG A 39 -0.98 -1.95 -23.51
C ARG A 39 0.04 -2.23 -22.43
N TRP A 40 0.21 -3.49 -22.10
CA TRP A 40 1.29 -3.93 -21.23
C TRP A 40 2.64 -3.87 -21.96
N VAL A 41 3.70 -3.41 -21.28
CA VAL A 41 5.07 -3.37 -21.82
C VAL A 41 5.63 -4.78 -22.03
N GLY A 42 5.20 -5.72 -21.22
CA GLY A 42 5.58 -7.11 -21.20
C GLY A 42 4.77 -7.85 -20.14
N PRO A 43 5.09 -9.09 -19.82
CA PRO A 43 4.49 -9.76 -18.69
C PRO A 43 4.83 -8.97 -17.41
N PRO A 44 3.86 -8.74 -16.52
CA PRO A 44 4.12 -8.10 -15.24
C PRO A 44 5.16 -8.89 -14.42
N GLU A 45 6.12 -8.16 -13.82
CA GLU A 45 7.17 -8.73 -12.98
C GLU A 45 6.62 -9.02 -11.57
N LEU A 46 5.97 -10.16 -11.42
CA LEU A 46 5.26 -10.57 -10.21
C LEU A 46 5.72 -11.95 -9.70
N GLU A 47 6.96 -12.38 -10.00
CA GLU A 47 7.49 -13.71 -9.68
C GLU A 47 7.47 -14.01 -8.18
N SER A 48 7.53 -12.99 -7.35
CA SER A 48 7.39 -13.12 -5.88
C SER A 48 5.99 -13.55 -5.42
N LEU A 49 5.01 -13.55 -6.33
CA LEU A 49 3.65 -13.98 -6.08
C LEU A 49 3.34 -15.31 -6.78
N ASN A 50 2.46 -16.12 -6.17
CA ASN A 50 1.93 -17.28 -6.88
C ASN A 50 1.00 -16.86 -8.03
N GLN A 51 0.80 -17.75 -9.00
CA GLN A 51 0.05 -17.47 -10.23
C GLN A 51 -1.37 -16.92 -10.00
N LEU A 52 -2.10 -17.45 -9.02
CA LEU A 52 -3.46 -16.97 -8.70
C LEU A 52 -3.43 -15.52 -8.16
N MET A 53 -2.41 -15.19 -7.39
CA MET A 53 -2.24 -13.83 -6.86
C MET A 53 -1.84 -12.87 -7.97
N GLN A 54 -0.94 -13.28 -8.88
CA GLN A 54 -0.58 -12.50 -10.07
C GLN A 54 -1.81 -12.13 -10.89
N GLN A 55 -2.67 -13.11 -11.22
CA GLN A 55 -3.90 -12.86 -11.97
C GLN A 55 -4.84 -11.88 -11.28
N ARG A 56 -4.97 -11.97 -9.94
CA ARG A 56 -5.82 -11.05 -9.18
C ARG A 56 -5.27 -9.62 -9.16
N VAL A 57 -3.96 -9.47 -9.04
CA VAL A 57 -3.33 -8.13 -9.07
C VAL A 57 -3.47 -7.51 -10.45
N ILE A 58 -3.19 -8.27 -11.52
CA ILE A 58 -3.37 -7.83 -12.91
C ILE A 58 -4.83 -7.41 -13.15
N GLY A 59 -5.79 -8.25 -12.75
CA GLY A 59 -7.21 -7.93 -12.87
C GLY A 59 -7.60 -6.64 -12.12
N SER A 60 -7.08 -6.43 -10.91
CA SER A 60 -7.32 -5.18 -10.17
C SER A 60 -6.75 -3.95 -10.87
N VAL A 61 -5.58 -4.07 -11.53
CA VAL A 61 -4.99 -2.95 -12.31
C VAL A 61 -5.84 -2.68 -13.56
N GLU A 62 -6.25 -3.72 -14.28
CA GLU A 62 -7.10 -3.59 -15.48
C GLU A 62 -8.45 -2.96 -15.14
N GLU A 63 -9.07 -3.36 -14.03
CA GLU A 63 -10.32 -2.77 -13.54
C GLU A 63 -10.13 -1.28 -13.18
N ALA A 64 -9.04 -0.96 -12.49
CA ALA A 64 -8.73 0.42 -12.14
C ALA A 64 -8.47 1.29 -13.39
N LEU A 65 -7.72 0.81 -14.38
CA LEU A 65 -7.52 1.48 -15.66
C LEU A 65 -8.84 1.69 -16.43
N ALA A 66 -9.69 0.65 -16.46
CA ALA A 66 -11.01 0.74 -17.07
C ALA A 66 -11.90 1.79 -16.39
N SER A 67 -11.86 1.91 -15.06
CA SER A 67 -12.57 2.95 -14.31
C SER A 67 -12.13 4.37 -14.67
N LYS A 68 -10.89 4.51 -15.16
CA LYS A 68 -10.32 5.76 -15.68
C LYS A 68 -10.53 5.93 -17.19
N GLN A 69 -11.42 5.12 -17.80
CA GLN A 69 -11.78 5.14 -19.22
C GLN A 69 -10.62 4.77 -20.17
N LEU A 70 -9.58 4.14 -19.65
CA LEU A 70 -8.48 3.60 -20.43
C LEU A 70 -8.82 2.20 -20.94
N LYS A 71 -8.74 1.98 -22.26
CA LYS A 71 -9.07 0.71 -22.91
C LYS A 71 -7.80 -0.06 -23.23
N ARG A 72 -7.78 -1.34 -22.91
CA ARG A 72 -6.68 -2.23 -23.29
C ARG A 72 -6.68 -2.50 -24.80
N VAL A 73 -5.51 -2.41 -25.41
CA VAL A 73 -5.25 -2.78 -26.81
C VAL A 73 -4.07 -3.75 -26.90
N GLN A 74 -4.00 -4.52 -27.97
CA GLN A 74 -2.93 -5.50 -28.20
C GLN A 74 -1.68 -4.85 -28.80
N THR A 75 -1.90 -3.92 -29.73
CA THR A 75 -0.85 -3.21 -30.47
C THR A 75 -1.11 -1.72 -30.44
N GLY A 76 -0.06 -0.92 -30.55
CA GLY A 76 -0.19 0.53 -30.35
C GLY A 76 -0.49 0.87 -28.90
N GLY A 77 -1.45 1.78 -28.69
CA GLY A 77 -1.84 2.30 -27.40
C GLY A 77 -1.09 3.56 -27.01
N ASP A 78 -1.80 4.46 -26.34
CA ASP A 78 -1.25 5.75 -25.91
C ASP A 78 -0.28 5.56 -24.74
N LEU A 79 -0.61 4.64 -23.84
CA LEU A 79 0.19 4.34 -22.65
C LEU A 79 0.74 2.91 -22.68
N LEU A 80 1.96 2.78 -22.21
CA LEU A 80 2.58 1.50 -21.86
C LEU A 80 2.48 1.31 -20.36
N VAL A 81 1.93 0.18 -19.92
CA VAL A 81 1.76 -0.14 -18.50
C VAL A 81 2.81 -1.15 -18.07
N GLY A 82 3.62 -0.76 -17.09
CA GLY A 82 4.54 -1.63 -16.38
C GLY A 82 4.05 -1.91 -14.96
N LEU A 83 4.16 -3.14 -14.50
CA LEU A 83 3.79 -3.54 -13.15
C LEU A 83 4.86 -4.44 -12.56
N ARG A 84 5.40 -4.05 -11.42
CA ARG A 84 6.44 -4.80 -10.70
C ARG A 84 6.08 -4.96 -9.24
N MET A 85 6.44 -6.10 -8.66
CA MET A 85 6.34 -6.31 -7.23
C MET A 85 7.60 -6.94 -6.67
N ASN A 86 8.20 -6.26 -5.71
CA ASN A 86 9.32 -6.77 -4.94
C ASN A 86 8.85 -7.09 -3.52
N VAL A 87 9.22 -8.27 -3.00
CA VAL A 87 8.96 -8.68 -1.62
C VAL A 87 10.29 -8.74 -0.86
N GLN A 88 10.36 -8.02 0.24
CA GLN A 88 11.55 -7.95 1.10
C GLN A 88 11.20 -8.35 2.53
N GLU A 89 12.14 -8.96 3.21
CA GLU A 89 12.07 -9.17 4.64
C GLU A 89 12.48 -7.90 5.37
N GLN A 90 11.62 -7.47 6.30
CA GLN A 90 11.90 -6.32 7.15
C GLN A 90 11.95 -6.79 8.61
N PRO A 91 13.09 -6.67 9.29
CA PRO A 91 13.15 -6.91 10.72
C PRO A 91 12.43 -5.77 11.46
N VAL A 92 11.53 -6.13 12.34
CA VAL A 92 10.90 -5.21 13.29
C VAL A 92 11.33 -5.60 14.70
N PHE A 93 12.02 -4.68 15.35
CA PHE A 93 12.43 -4.84 16.74
C PHE A 93 11.33 -4.28 17.65
N THR A 94 10.75 -5.12 18.47
CA THR A 94 9.81 -4.70 19.50
C THR A 94 10.47 -4.82 20.85
N THR A 95 10.70 -3.70 21.52
CA THR A 95 11.26 -3.66 22.85
C THR A 95 10.13 -3.48 23.85
N PHE A 96 9.94 -4.45 24.72
CA PHE A 96 9.08 -4.35 25.89
C PHE A 96 9.93 -4.00 27.07
N THR A 97 9.67 -2.85 27.69
CA THR A 97 10.29 -2.45 28.95
C THR A 97 9.24 -2.64 30.05
N ASP A 98 9.40 -3.65 30.88
CA ASP A 98 8.57 -3.82 32.07
C ASP A 98 9.25 -3.13 33.25
N SER A 99 8.65 -2.04 33.71
CA SER A 99 9.10 -1.32 34.89
C SER A 99 8.15 -1.63 36.04
N THR A 100 8.38 -2.71 36.75
CA THR A 100 7.72 -3.00 38.03
C THR A 100 8.34 -2.16 39.14
N GLY A 101 7.85 -0.94 39.27
CA GLY A 101 8.24 -0.05 40.37
C GLY A 101 7.01 0.37 41.16
N PHE A 102 6.50 -0.51 42.04
CA PHE A 102 5.67 -0.12 43.18
C PHE A 102 6.54 -0.17 44.43
N GLY A 103 6.92 0.98 44.97
CA GLY A 103 7.61 1.02 46.22
C GLY A 103 7.94 2.45 46.65
N TRP A 104 7.26 2.95 47.62
CA TRP A 104 7.72 4.06 48.46
C TRP A 104 8.98 3.59 49.20
N GLY A 105 10.14 4.00 48.79
CA GLY A 105 11.39 3.68 49.43
C GLY A 105 12.52 3.61 48.43
N ALA A 106 13.54 4.42 48.66
CA ALA A 106 14.73 4.53 47.85
C ALA A 106 15.36 3.18 47.50
N GLY A 107 15.65 2.96 46.23
CA GLY A 107 16.63 1.98 45.83
C GLY A 107 16.20 1.05 44.72
N TRP A 108 16.80 1.25 43.53
CA TRP A 108 17.11 0.25 42.52
C TRP A 108 15.92 -0.49 41.89
N GLY A 109 15.20 0.20 41.05
CA GLY A 109 14.26 -0.41 40.10
C GLY A 109 15.05 -1.16 39.02
N SER A 110 14.91 -2.47 39.00
CA SER A 110 15.41 -3.30 37.88
C SER A 110 14.40 -3.20 36.74
N SER A 111 14.78 -2.56 35.65
CA SER A 111 14.01 -2.61 34.40
C SER A 111 14.56 -3.76 33.56
N ILE A 112 13.72 -4.73 33.23
CA ILE A 112 14.03 -5.78 32.27
C ILE A 112 13.52 -5.33 30.92
N SER A 113 14.44 -5.12 29.98
CA SER A 113 14.12 -4.80 28.59
C SER A 113 14.31 -6.07 27.75
N THR A 114 13.22 -6.57 27.17
CA THR A 114 13.26 -7.70 26.26
C THR A 114 13.01 -7.18 24.85
N THR A 115 14.01 -7.32 23.97
CA THR A 115 13.88 -6.98 22.55
C THR A 115 13.60 -8.26 21.78
N THR A 116 12.46 -8.31 21.11
CA THR A 116 12.08 -9.42 20.22
C THR A 116 12.19 -8.95 18.78
N GLU A 117 12.95 -9.66 17.96
CA GLU A 117 13.03 -9.46 16.53
C GLU A 117 11.92 -10.28 15.85
N GLN A 118 11.09 -9.64 15.03
CA GLN A 118 10.10 -10.30 14.20
C GLN A 118 10.35 -9.92 12.74
N LEU A 119 10.48 -10.92 11.88
CA LEU A 119 10.60 -10.73 10.44
C LEU A 119 9.22 -10.57 9.81
N PHE A 120 9.01 -9.45 9.15
CA PHE A 120 7.80 -9.18 8.39
C PHE A 120 8.13 -9.12 6.90
N LEU A 121 7.33 -9.82 6.09
CA LEU A 121 7.41 -9.69 4.63
C LEU A 121 6.68 -8.42 4.20
N GLN A 122 7.41 -7.55 3.52
CA GLN A 122 6.88 -6.32 2.95
C GLN A 122 6.94 -6.38 1.42
N GLY A 123 5.78 -6.21 0.77
CA GLY A 123 5.67 -6.13 -0.67
C GLY A 123 5.61 -4.68 -1.13
N ARG A 124 6.45 -4.31 -2.09
CA ARG A 124 6.44 -3.03 -2.78
C ARG A 124 5.89 -3.21 -4.19
N LEU A 125 4.71 -2.68 -4.43
CA LEU A 125 4.07 -2.64 -5.73
C LEU A 125 4.43 -1.34 -6.44
N THR A 126 4.95 -1.42 -7.66
CA THR A 126 5.25 -0.27 -8.52
C THR A 126 4.47 -0.40 -9.81
N LEU A 127 3.72 0.63 -10.15
CA LEU A 127 2.98 0.80 -11.39
C LEU A 127 3.56 1.98 -12.16
N ASP A 128 3.98 1.72 -13.38
CA ASP A 128 4.54 2.72 -14.29
C ASP A 128 3.62 2.92 -15.49
N LEU A 129 3.32 4.17 -15.83
CA LEU A 129 2.67 4.55 -17.08
C LEU A 129 3.64 5.37 -17.91
N VAL A 130 3.94 4.89 -19.11
CA VAL A 130 4.88 5.48 -20.03
C VAL A 130 4.11 5.93 -21.29
N ASP A 131 4.30 7.16 -21.71
CA ASP A 131 3.80 7.65 -23.00
C ASP A 131 4.49 6.86 -24.13
N SER A 132 3.70 6.15 -24.95
CA SER A 132 4.24 5.27 -25.97
C SER A 132 4.88 6.00 -27.14
N HIS A 133 4.47 7.24 -27.40
CA HIS A 133 4.98 8.06 -28.51
C HIS A 133 6.30 8.74 -28.14
N ARG A 134 6.38 9.25 -26.89
CA ARG A 134 7.56 9.94 -26.39
C ARG A 134 8.56 8.98 -25.70
N ASN A 135 8.13 7.76 -25.42
CA ASN A 135 8.86 6.79 -24.60
C ASN A 135 9.32 7.38 -23.25
N GLN A 136 8.44 8.16 -22.62
CA GLN A 136 8.69 8.90 -21.40
C GLN A 136 7.77 8.43 -20.29
N LEU A 137 8.32 8.20 -19.10
CA LEU A 137 7.53 7.92 -17.90
C LEU A 137 6.70 9.16 -17.56
N VAL A 138 5.39 9.04 -17.56
CA VAL A 138 4.46 10.14 -17.29
C VAL A 138 3.78 10.01 -15.93
N PHE A 139 3.70 8.80 -15.39
CA PHE A 139 3.11 8.55 -14.08
C PHE A 139 3.73 7.30 -13.44
N GLN A 140 4.09 7.41 -12.18
CA GLN A 140 4.54 6.29 -11.36
C GLN A 140 3.77 6.25 -10.05
N GLY A 141 3.21 5.11 -9.73
CA GLY A 141 2.57 4.82 -8.45
C GLY A 141 3.33 3.75 -7.68
N VAL A 142 3.62 4.01 -6.41
CA VAL A 142 4.28 3.05 -5.53
C VAL A 142 3.45 2.85 -4.27
N SER A 143 3.12 1.62 -3.97
CA SER A 143 2.47 1.26 -2.70
C SER A 143 3.23 0.14 -2.01
N THR A 144 3.35 0.26 -0.70
CA THR A 144 4.03 -0.73 0.13
C THR A 144 3.01 -1.43 1.03
N THR A 145 3.00 -2.75 1.05
CA THR A 145 2.03 -3.54 1.81
C THR A 145 2.68 -4.67 2.58
N ALA A 146 2.18 -4.97 3.77
CA ALA A 146 2.62 -6.14 4.51
C ALA A 146 2.05 -7.41 3.86
N ILE A 147 2.91 -8.37 3.56
CA ILE A 147 2.54 -9.68 3.03
C ILE A 147 2.27 -10.62 4.22
N SER A 148 1.15 -11.30 4.16
CA SER A 148 0.68 -12.23 5.18
C SER A 148 0.76 -13.66 4.66
N SER A 149 0.84 -14.64 5.54
CA SER A 149 0.67 -16.06 5.21
C SER A 149 -0.75 -16.40 4.70
N ARG A 150 -1.72 -15.49 4.86
CA ARG A 150 -3.11 -15.68 4.42
C ARG A 150 -3.35 -15.07 3.02
N PRO A 151 -3.54 -15.88 1.96
CA PRO A 151 -3.69 -15.40 0.57
C PRO A 151 -4.84 -14.41 0.37
N THR A 152 -6.00 -14.65 1.00
CA THR A 152 -7.17 -13.77 0.89
C THR A 152 -6.92 -12.36 1.43
N ARG A 153 -6.11 -12.25 2.51
CA ARG A 153 -5.72 -10.97 3.09
C ARG A 153 -4.79 -10.21 2.13
N ASN A 154 -3.86 -10.92 1.50
CA ASN A 154 -2.94 -10.33 0.53
C ASN A 154 -3.69 -9.81 -0.69
N THR A 155 -4.65 -10.58 -1.25
CA THR A 155 -5.49 -10.13 -2.36
C THR A 155 -6.17 -8.80 -2.05
N ARG A 156 -6.82 -8.69 -0.88
CA ARG A 156 -7.52 -7.46 -0.48
C ARG A 156 -6.56 -6.28 -0.32
N ARG A 157 -5.37 -6.52 0.27
CA ARG A 157 -4.36 -5.47 0.47
C ARG A 157 -3.77 -4.98 -0.85
N LEU A 158 -3.50 -5.90 -1.78
CA LEU A 158 -2.97 -5.56 -3.09
C LEU A 158 -4.00 -4.81 -3.95
N ALA A 159 -5.25 -5.26 -3.96
CA ALA A 159 -6.33 -4.52 -4.62
C ALA A 159 -6.49 -3.10 -4.05
N LYS A 160 -6.43 -2.96 -2.71
CA LYS A 160 -6.45 -1.65 -2.06
C LYS A 160 -5.26 -0.79 -2.48
N ALA A 161 -4.04 -1.37 -2.54
CA ALA A 161 -2.84 -0.67 -2.97
C ALA A 161 -2.96 -0.13 -4.41
N VAL A 162 -3.51 -0.93 -5.32
CA VAL A 162 -3.81 -0.52 -6.70
C VAL A 162 -4.80 0.64 -6.71
N ASN A 163 -5.91 0.52 -6.00
CA ASN A 163 -6.93 1.58 -5.94
C ASN A 163 -6.36 2.89 -5.39
N GLU A 164 -5.57 2.85 -4.33
CA GLU A 164 -4.93 4.04 -3.75
C GLU A 164 -3.98 4.75 -4.74
N ILE A 165 -3.31 4.00 -5.63
CA ILE A 165 -2.51 4.57 -6.72
C ILE A 165 -3.42 5.29 -7.71
N PHE A 166 -4.49 4.61 -8.17
CA PHE A 166 -5.38 5.15 -9.19
C PHE A 166 -6.35 6.21 -8.69
N GLU A 167 -6.59 6.34 -7.38
CA GLU A 167 -7.29 7.50 -6.82
C GLU A 167 -6.58 8.82 -7.17
N LYS A 168 -5.27 8.76 -7.38
CA LYS A 168 -4.43 9.92 -7.73
C LYS A 168 -4.20 10.07 -9.24
N TYR A 169 -4.83 9.24 -10.07
CA TYR A 169 -4.79 9.33 -11.52
C TYR A 169 -6.16 9.71 -12.09
N PRO A 170 -6.28 10.61 -13.10
CA PRO A 170 -5.21 11.48 -13.57
C PRO A 170 -4.81 12.50 -12.50
N PRO A 171 -3.52 12.88 -12.41
CA PRO A 171 -3.08 13.91 -11.50
C PRO A 171 -3.68 15.27 -11.90
N ARG A 172 -3.85 16.16 -10.90
CA ARG A 172 -4.39 17.51 -11.08
C ARG A 172 -3.28 18.54 -10.94
#